data_f0ebde9a46b14e486fd0f58f844f7e84
#
_entry.id   f0ebde9a46b14e486fd0f58f844f7e84
#
_cell.length_a   1.000
_cell.length_b   1.000
_cell.length_c   1.000
_cell.angle_alpha   90.00
_cell.angle_beta   90.00
_cell.angle_gamma   90.00
#
_symmetry.space_group_name_H-M   'P 1'
#
loop_
_entity.id
_entity.type
_entity.pdbx_description
1 polymer ?
#
loop_
_entity_poly.entity_id
_entity_poly.type
_entity_poly.pdbx_seq_one_letter_code
_entity_poly.pdbx_strand_id
1 'polypeptide(L)'
;MIRIDINHPINTAKGRLDLNFKKDIESGKITALFGESGAGKTTLLKIIAGLIKPKLGRIEVDNELWFDSSKNFSLALQKRKIGFVFQDYALFPNMNVKENIAYAASSKAKVSELLALMKLENLAKIYPKHLSGGQAQRVALARALAREPKILLLDEPLSALDFKMRANLQDELTKILEYFKISTLLVSHDLAEIYKLSHRILELKNGKIIKDFPKNEFFTHSNISAKLRLSATLLEIKKSDILVVLTLLLNQDIIKITLSEEEFLKAYQDVKIGDTLLLSIKAFNPIIVGKLDK
;
A
#
# COMPACT_ATOMS: atom_id res chain seq x y z
N MET A 1 -3.92 22.14 -2.51
CA MET A 1 -3.61 21.35 -3.73
C MET A 1 -2.12 21.10 -3.82
N ILE A 2 -1.71 19.89 -4.17
CA ILE A 2 -0.29 19.53 -4.29
C ILE A 2 0.00 19.29 -5.77
N ARG A 3 0.93 20.06 -6.34
CA ARG A 3 1.35 19.96 -7.75
C ARG A 3 2.73 19.33 -7.81
N ILE A 4 2.86 18.26 -8.57
CA ILE A 4 4.11 17.54 -8.72
C ILE A 4 4.37 17.35 -10.21
N ASP A 5 5.49 17.90 -10.69
CA ASP A 5 6.00 17.69 -12.05
C ASP A 5 7.50 17.43 -11.91
N ILE A 6 7.92 16.17 -11.99
CA ILE A 6 9.30 15.77 -11.76
C ILE A 6 9.78 14.74 -12.79
N ASN A 7 11.08 14.82 -13.07
CA ASN A 7 11.82 13.77 -13.76
C ASN A 7 13.03 13.37 -12.93
N HIS A 8 13.21 12.06 -12.72
CA HIS A 8 14.33 11.54 -11.94
C HIS A 8 14.75 10.13 -12.40
N PRO A 9 16.03 9.89 -12.73
CA PRO A 9 16.51 8.56 -13.06
C PRO A 9 16.59 7.68 -11.81
N ILE A 10 16.11 6.44 -11.91
CA ILE A 10 16.14 5.44 -10.85
C ILE A 10 16.92 4.21 -11.35
N ASN A 11 17.80 3.67 -10.52
CA ASN A 11 18.42 2.38 -10.77
C ASN A 11 17.54 1.29 -10.13
N THR A 12 17.07 0.36 -10.92
CA THR A 12 16.26 -0.78 -10.48
C THR A 12 17.00 -2.10 -10.76
N ALA A 13 16.54 -3.21 -10.20
CA ALA A 13 17.08 -4.52 -10.50
C ALA A 13 16.96 -4.90 -12.00
N LYS A 14 16.02 -4.28 -12.73
CA LYS A 14 15.79 -4.45 -14.17
C LYS A 14 16.55 -3.44 -15.03
N GLY A 15 17.42 -2.62 -14.44
CA GLY A 15 18.18 -1.58 -15.14
C GLY A 15 17.72 -0.16 -14.78
N ARG A 16 18.18 0.81 -15.57
CA ARG A 16 17.85 2.22 -15.38
C ARG A 16 16.44 2.52 -15.84
N LEU A 17 15.71 3.27 -15.02
CA LEU A 17 14.34 3.72 -15.25
C LEU A 17 14.24 5.23 -15.05
N ASP A 18 13.54 5.95 -15.90
CA ASP A 18 13.24 7.37 -15.70
C ASP A 18 11.85 7.53 -15.10
N LEU A 19 11.79 7.99 -13.84
CA LEU A 19 10.55 8.35 -13.16
C LEU A 19 10.07 9.71 -13.69
N ASN A 20 8.99 9.70 -14.46
CA ASN A 20 8.29 10.88 -14.95
C ASN A 20 6.93 10.95 -14.27
N PHE A 21 6.77 11.87 -13.33
CA PHE A 21 5.52 12.04 -12.62
C PHE A 21 5.02 13.48 -12.74
N LYS A 22 3.86 13.64 -13.41
CA LYS A 22 3.21 14.94 -13.57
C LYS A 22 1.75 14.80 -13.19
N LYS A 23 1.39 15.17 -11.97
CA LYS A 23 0.02 15.11 -11.44
C LYS A 23 -0.22 16.13 -10.34
N ASP A 24 -1.48 16.57 -10.29
CA ASP A 24 -2.03 17.31 -9.17
C ASP A 24 -2.73 16.34 -8.21
N ILE A 25 -2.48 16.49 -6.91
CA ILE A 25 -3.12 15.71 -5.84
C ILE A 25 -4.06 16.64 -5.09
N GLU A 26 -5.30 16.19 -4.92
CA GLU A 26 -6.34 16.96 -4.26
C GLU A 26 -6.09 17.07 -2.74
N SER A 27 -6.31 18.30 -2.22
CA SER A 27 -6.18 18.54 -0.78
C SER A 27 -7.26 17.80 0.01
N GLY A 28 -6.86 17.24 1.15
CA GLY A 28 -7.77 16.55 2.06
C GLY A 28 -8.28 15.19 1.57
N LYS A 29 -7.77 14.69 0.44
CA LYS A 29 -8.15 13.39 -0.12
C LYS A 29 -6.98 12.40 -0.09
N ILE A 30 -7.33 11.12 -0.16
CA ILE A 30 -6.38 10.03 -0.21
C ILE A 30 -6.22 9.58 -1.65
N THR A 31 -5.03 9.75 -2.21
CA THR A 31 -4.65 9.25 -3.53
C THR A 31 -3.79 8.01 -3.35
N ALA A 32 -4.22 6.86 -3.87
CA ALA A 32 -3.43 5.65 -3.89
C ALA A 32 -2.49 5.62 -5.11
N LEU A 33 -1.27 5.19 -4.89
CA LEU A 33 -0.27 4.92 -5.93
C LEU A 33 -0.07 3.41 -6.01
N PHE A 34 -0.62 2.81 -7.05
CA PHE A 34 -0.59 1.38 -7.32
C PHE A 34 0.40 1.06 -8.45
N GLY A 35 0.94 -0.16 -8.49
CA GLY A 35 1.82 -0.63 -9.56
C GLY A 35 2.83 -1.66 -9.09
N GLU A 36 3.54 -2.26 -10.04
CA GLU A 36 4.53 -3.33 -9.80
C GLU A 36 5.66 -2.88 -8.85
N SER A 37 6.32 -3.87 -8.22
CA SER A 37 7.55 -3.60 -7.47
C SER A 37 8.63 -3.03 -8.40
N GLY A 38 9.36 -2.03 -7.92
CA GLY A 38 10.37 -1.34 -8.73
C GLY A 38 9.85 -0.27 -9.69
N ALA A 39 8.52 -0.01 -9.75
CA ALA A 39 7.97 1.04 -10.61
C ALA A 39 8.32 2.47 -10.22
N GLY A 40 8.92 2.68 -9.03
CA GLY A 40 9.34 4.01 -8.54
C GLY A 40 8.44 4.64 -7.48
N LYS A 41 7.46 3.89 -6.93
CA LYS A 41 6.49 4.39 -5.93
C LYS A 41 7.16 4.97 -4.67
N THR A 42 7.96 4.18 -3.98
CA THR A 42 8.73 4.61 -2.79
C THR A 42 9.68 5.76 -3.10
N THR A 43 10.31 5.74 -4.28
CA THR A 43 11.21 6.81 -4.73
C THR A 43 10.44 8.13 -4.89
N LEU A 44 9.23 8.08 -5.46
CA LEU A 44 8.35 9.26 -5.57
C LEU A 44 8.03 9.82 -4.18
N LEU A 45 7.63 8.97 -3.21
CA LEU A 45 7.38 9.43 -1.85
C LEU A 45 8.62 10.10 -1.23
N LYS A 46 9.80 9.50 -1.40
CA LYS A 46 11.07 10.06 -0.89
C LYS A 46 11.42 11.39 -1.56
N ILE A 47 11.12 11.57 -2.84
CA ILE A 47 11.30 12.84 -3.55
C ILE A 47 10.37 13.92 -2.98
N ILE A 48 9.09 13.63 -2.81
CA ILE A 48 8.12 14.58 -2.24
C ILE A 48 8.55 14.95 -0.81
N ALA A 49 9.00 13.97 -0.04
CA ALA A 49 9.53 14.21 1.30
C ALA A 49 10.77 15.10 1.31
N GLY A 50 11.55 15.15 0.23
CA GLY A 50 12.82 15.84 0.16
C GLY A 50 14.02 15.00 0.63
N LEU A 51 13.82 13.69 0.81
CA LEU A 51 14.89 12.72 1.08
C LEU A 51 15.74 12.43 -0.15
N ILE A 52 15.13 12.58 -1.33
CA ILE A 52 15.82 12.49 -2.62
C ILE A 52 15.54 13.78 -3.38
N LYS A 53 16.62 14.44 -3.89
CA LYS A 53 16.50 15.61 -4.76
C LYS A 53 16.25 15.12 -6.18
N PRO A 54 15.12 15.46 -6.83
CA PRO A 54 14.88 15.06 -8.22
C PRO A 54 15.84 15.79 -9.15
N LYS A 55 16.07 15.19 -10.34
CA LYS A 55 16.96 15.78 -11.36
C LYS A 55 16.37 17.04 -11.95
N LEU A 56 15.10 16.99 -12.33
CA LEU A 56 14.37 18.10 -12.94
C LEU A 56 12.96 18.19 -12.37
N GLY A 57 12.36 19.37 -12.46
CA GLY A 57 10.93 19.57 -12.21
C GLY A 57 10.62 20.58 -11.13
N ARG A 58 9.36 20.51 -10.66
CA ARG A 58 8.80 21.43 -9.67
C ARG A 58 7.83 20.68 -8.74
N ILE A 59 7.87 21.03 -7.46
CA ILE A 59 6.94 20.54 -6.42
C ILE A 59 6.40 21.74 -5.67
N GLU A 60 5.07 21.87 -5.63
CA GLU A 60 4.34 22.87 -4.84
C GLU A 60 3.32 22.17 -3.95
N VAL A 61 3.24 22.59 -2.69
CA VAL A 61 2.26 22.11 -1.72
C VAL A 61 1.54 23.30 -1.12
N ASP A 62 0.22 23.41 -1.38
CA ASP A 62 -0.62 24.51 -0.92
C ASP A 62 0.00 25.90 -1.21
N ASN A 63 0.42 26.11 -2.45
CA ASN A 63 1.08 27.31 -2.97
C ASN A 63 2.47 27.60 -2.37
N GLU A 64 3.01 26.70 -1.55
CA GLU A 64 4.38 26.78 -1.06
C GLU A 64 5.32 25.99 -1.98
N LEU A 65 6.35 26.65 -2.50
CA LEU A 65 7.35 26.02 -3.37
C LEU A 65 8.28 25.13 -2.53
N TRP A 66 8.32 23.82 -2.83
CA TRP A 66 9.20 22.87 -2.15
C TRP A 66 10.41 22.48 -2.99
N PHE A 67 10.26 22.49 -4.30
CA PHE A 67 11.36 22.22 -5.23
C PHE A 67 11.13 22.92 -6.57
N ASP A 68 12.19 23.45 -7.16
CA ASP A 68 12.20 23.99 -8.52
C ASP A 68 13.61 23.90 -9.10
N SER A 69 13.79 23.03 -10.09
CA SER A 69 15.11 22.84 -10.73
C SER A 69 15.56 24.05 -11.53
N SER A 70 14.63 24.83 -12.11
CA SER A 70 14.97 26.02 -12.90
C SER A 70 15.53 27.15 -12.05
N LYS A 71 15.11 27.21 -10.77
CA LYS A 71 15.56 28.19 -9.78
C LYS A 71 16.68 27.65 -8.87
N ASN A 72 17.12 26.42 -9.11
CA ASN A 72 18.02 25.68 -8.21
C ASN A 72 17.57 25.72 -6.74
N PHE A 73 16.25 25.71 -6.52
CA PHE A 73 15.63 25.80 -5.21
C PHE A 73 15.19 24.45 -4.69
N SER A 74 15.49 24.15 -3.43
CA SER A 74 14.98 23.00 -2.71
C SER A 74 14.75 23.38 -1.25
N LEU A 75 13.48 23.35 -0.82
CA LEU A 75 13.11 23.58 0.57
C LEU A 75 13.73 22.49 1.44
N ALA A 76 14.43 22.87 2.49
CA ALA A 76 15.06 21.93 3.42
C ALA A 76 14.01 20.98 4.04
N LEU A 77 14.37 19.70 4.21
CA LEU A 77 13.50 18.65 4.75
C LEU A 77 12.79 19.06 6.04
N GLN A 78 13.53 19.73 6.96
CA GLN A 78 13.02 20.17 8.25
C GLN A 78 11.91 21.22 8.12
N LYS A 79 11.88 21.98 7.03
CA LYS A 79 10.88 23.02 6.75
C LYS A 79 9.65 22.48 6.02
N ARG A 80 9.74 21.29 5.41
CA ARG A 80 8.59 20.65 4.76
C ARG A 80 7.65 20.11 5.82
N LYS A 81 6.40 20.56 5.80
CA LYS A 81 5.33 20.04 6.67
C LYS A 81 4.82 18.71 6.13
N ILE A 82 5.58 17.65 6.33
CA ILE A 82 5.23 16.27 5.92
C ILE A 82 5.14 15.35 7.12
N GLY A 83 4.25 14.36 7.02
CA GLY A 83 4.28 13.12 7.80
C GLY A 83 4.69 11.98 6.88
N PHE A 84 5.60 11.12 7.33
CA PHE A 84 6.03 9.94 6.57
C PHE A 84 5.93 8.70 7.44
N VAL A 85 5.22 7.69 6.97
CA VAL A 85 5.20 6.34 7.54
C VAL A 85 5.94 5.42 6.56
N PHE A 86 7.08 4.91 6.99
CA PHE A 86 7.90 3.97 6.24
C PHE A 86 7.35 2.55 6.39
N GLN A 87 7.68 1.67 5.46
CA GLN A 87 7.27 0.28 5.44
C GLN A 87 7.73 -0.50 6.69
N ASP A 88 8.91 -0.18 7.23
CA ASP A 88 9.48 -0.74 8.46
C ASP A 88 9.16 0.10 9.71
N TYR A 89 8.22 1.06 9.57
CA TYR A 89 7.83 2.03 10.59
C TYR A 89 8.94 2.97 11.07
N ALA A 90 10.20 2.63 10.92
CA ALA A 90 11.40 3.40 11.30
C ALA A 90 11.28 4.06 12.69
N LEU A 91 10.79 3.32 13.70
CA LEU A 91 10.71 3.82 15.07
C LEU A 91 12.11 3.93 15.67
N PHE A 92 12.31 4.95 16.50
CA PHE A 92 13.57 5.12 17.25
C PHE A 92 13.66 4.07 18.35
N PRO A 93 14.58 3.09 18.25
CA PRO A 93 14.61 1.95 19.17
C PRO A 93 15.00 2.32 20.61
N ASN A 94 15.68 3.43 20.78
CA ASN A 94 16.15 3.98 22.07
C ASN A 94 15.14 4.95 22.72
N MET A 95 13.97 5.17 22.10
CA MET A 95 12.89 6.00 22.61
C MET A 95 11.65 5.14 22.85
N ASN A 96 10.94 5.38 23.96
CA ASN A 96 9.64 4.77 24.22
C ASN A 96 8.56 5.35 23.29
N VAL A 97 7.32 4.82 23.37
CA VAL A 97 6.19 5.27 22.52
C VAL A 97 5.96 6.77 22.64
N LYS A 98 5.88 7.30 23.89
CA LYS A 98 5.65 8.73 24.13
C LYS A 98 6.77 9.60 23.57
N GLU A 99 8.03 9.18 23.73
CA GLU A 99 9.21 9.89 23.22
C GLU A 99 9.27 9.87 21.69
N ASN A 100 8.94 8.73 21.05
CA ASN A 100 8.82 8.65 19.59
C ASN A 100 7.83 9.67 19.03
N ILE A 101 6.65 9.82 19.67
CA ILE A 101 5.63 10.79 19.24
C ILE A 101 6.12 12.22 19.56
N ALA A 102 6.66 12.45 20.76
CA ALA A 102 7.12 13.75 21.22
C ALA A 102 8.26 14.32 20.36
N TYR A 103 9.09 13.46 19.75
CA TYR A 103 10.18 13.87 18.88
C TYR A 103 9.72 14.78 17.72
N ALA A 104 8.50 14.57 17.23
CA ALA A 104 7.95 15.33 16.11
C ALA A 104 6.86 16.33 16.54
N ALA A 105 6.37 16.27 17.77
CA ALA A 105 5.21 17.02 18.22
C ALA A 105 5.53 18.50 18.47
N SER A 106 4.54 19.35 18.16
CA SER A 106 4.59 20.80 18.41
C SER A 106 4.42 21.16 19.89
N SER A 107 3.74 20.28 20.68
CA SER A 107 3.46 20.50 22.08
C SER A 107 3.23 19.21 22.87
N LYS A 108 3.31 19.28 24.22
CA LYS A 108 2.96 18.15 25.10
C LYS A 108 1.47 17.79 25.00
N ALA A 109 0.60 18.78 24.80
CA ALA A 109 -0.84 18.55 24.62
C ALA A 109 -1.11 17.69 23.37
N LYS A 110 -0.40 17.96 22.26
CA LYS A 110 -0.52 17.16 21.03
C LYS A 110 -0.07 15.71 21.23
N VAL A 111 0.96 15.47 22.04
CA VAL A 111 1.37 14.10 22.38
C VAL A 111 0.27 13.36 23.13
N SER A 112 -0.35 13.99 24.11
CA SER A 112 -1.44 13.37 24.90
C SER A 112 -2.67 13.10 24.04
N GLU A 113 -3.04 14.04 23.17
CA GLU A 113 -4.13 13.87 22.19
C GLU A 113 -3.88 12.64 21.29
N LEU A 114 -2.68 12.54 20.71
CA LEU A 114 -2.34 11.45 19.81
C LEU A 114 -2.23 10.10 20.52
N LEU A 115 -1.73 10.06 21.76
CA LEU A 115 -1.72 8.84 22.56
C LEU A 115 -3.15 8.32 22.79
N ALA A 116 -4.08 9.19 23.15
CA ALA A 116 -5.48 8.83 23.36
C ALA A 116 -6.16 8.40 22.05
N LEU A 117 -6.01 9.20 20.98
CA LEU A 117 -6.61 8.90 19.67
C LEU A 117 -6.16 7.55 19.11
N MET A 118 -4.87 7.20 19.29
CA MET A 118 -4.29 5.95 18.82
C MET A 118 -4.39 4.80 19.82
N LYS A 119 -5.06 5.01 20.97
CA LYS A 119 -5.18 4.00 22.05
C LYS A 119 -3.82 3.49 22.52
N LEU A 120 -2.85 4.39 22.70
CA LEU A 120 -1.46 4.09 23.08
C LEU A 120 -1.10 4.51 24.51
N GLU A 121 -2.07 5.01 25.31
CA GLU A 121 -1.82 5.56 26.66
C GLU A 121 -1.13 4.54 27.57
N ASN A 122 -1.64 3.30 27.58
CA ASN A 122 -1.08 2.20 28.37
C ASN A 122 0.28 1.71 27.87
N LEU A 123 0.66 2.11 26.67
CA LEU A 123 1.93 1.74 26.02
C LEU A 123 2.94 2.89 26.02
N ALA A 124 2.60 4.04 26.60
CA ALA A 124 3.41 5.28 26.51
C ALA A 124 4.86 5.12 26.93
N LYS A 125 5.14 4.23 27.90
CA LYS A 125 6.50 3.95 28.44
C LYS A 125 7.17 2.72 27.79
N ILE A 126 6.48 2.02 26.88
CA ILE A 126 7.00 0.81 26.24
C ILE A 126 7.92 1.16 25.09
N TYR A 127 9.00 0.38 24.92
CA TYR A 127 9.96 0.56 23.82
C TYR A 127 9.54 -0.23 22.57
N PRO A 128 9.93 0.20 21.35
CA PRO A 128 9.51 -0.39 20.08
C PRO A 128 9.69 -1.91 19.99
N LYS A 129 10.75 -2.46 20.56
CA LYS A 129 11.06 -3.91 20.55
C LYS A 129 10.00 -4.79 21.23
N HIS A 130 9.14 -4.19 22.05
CA HIS A 130 8.09 -4.90 22.80
C HIS A 130 6.68 -4.63 22.23
N LEU A 131 6.58 -3.91 21.11
CA LEU A 131 5.32 -3.61 20.44
C LEU A 131 4.97 -4.69 19.43
N SER A 132 3.67 -5.01 19.32
CA SER A 132 3.17 -5.76 18.17
C SER A 132 3.26 -4.90 16.90
N GLY A 133 3.22 -5.52 15.70
CA GLY A 133 3.26 -4.79 14.44
C GLY A 133 2.19 -3.69 14.34
N GLY A 134 0.96 -3.97 14.74
CA GLY A 134 -0.12 -2.98 14.74
C GLY A 134 0.10 -1.85 15.75
N GLN A 135 0.70 -2.13 16.91
CA GLN A 135 1.06 -1.11 17.88
C GLN A 135 2.19 -0.22 17.34
N ALA A 136 3.22 -0.81 16.75
CA ALA A 136 4.33 -0.09 16.13
C ALA A 136 3.84 0.83 14.99
N GLN A 137 2.92 0.34 14.18
CA GLN A 137 2.27 1.14 13.12
C GLN A 137 1.52 2.35 13.68
N ARG A 138 0.70 2.16 14.73
CA ARG A 138 -0.03 3.28 15.37
C ARG A 138 0.94 4.32 15.91
N VAL A 139 2.07 3.90 16.50
CA VAL A 139 3.11 4.82 16.96
C VAL A 139 3.74 5.59 15.80
N ALA A 140 4.05 4.91 14.67
CA ALA A 140 4.61 5.57 13.49
C ALA A 140 3.64 6.59 12.89
N LEU A 141 2.34 6.23 12.82
CA LEU A 141 1.29 7.13 12.35
C LEU A 141 1.11 8.33 13.29
N ALA A 142 1.06 8.09 14.62
CA ALA A 142 1.00 9.17 15.62
C ALA A 142 2.18 10.13 15.48
N ARG A 143 3.41 9.60 15.34
CA ARG A 143 4.62 10.40 15.12
C ARG A 143 4.54 11.23 13.82
N ALA A 144 4.04 10.63 12.73
CA ALA A 144 3.88 11.34 11.46
C ALA A 144 2.84 12.48 11.56
N LEU A 145 1.75 12.29 12.31
CA LEU A 145 0.69 13.28 12.54
C LEU A 145 1.08 14.33 13.58
N ALA A 146 1.99 14.03 14.49
CA ALA A 146 2.41 14.94 15.56
C ALA A 146 2.99 16.26 15.04
N ARG A 147 3.47 16.26 13.79
CA ARG A 147 4.03 17.40 13.10
C ARG A 147 2.99 18.28 12.40
N GLU A 148 1.71 17.92 12.46
CA GLU A 148 0.60 18.61 11.77
C GLU A 148 0.92 18.81 10.27
N PRO A 149 1.12 17.70 9.54
CA PRO A 149 1.60 17.76 8.17
C PRO A 149 0.55 18.31 7.20
N LYS A 150 1.00 18.98 6.13
CA LYS A 150 0.18 19.34 4.97
C LYS A 150 -0.07 18.14 4.06
N ILE A 151 0.87 17.19 4.04
CA ILE A 151 0.75 15.92 3.30
C ILE A 151 1.26 14.77 4.15
N LEU A 152 0.52 13.66 4.12
CA LEU A 152 0.89 12.39 4.74
C LEU A 152 1.30 11.41 3.64
N LEU A 153 2.49 10.85 3.78
CA LEU A 153 3.07 9.87 2.86
C LEU A 153 3.10 8.51 3.56
N LEU A 154 2.40 7.54 3.01
CA LEU A 154 2.27 6.19 3.56
C LEU A 154 2.89 5.19 2.58
N ASP A 155 3.99 4.57 2.95
CA ASP A 155 4.70 3.59 2.13
C ASP A 155 4.42 2.19 2.64
N GLU A 156 3.46 1.49 2.03
CA GLU A 156 2.99 0.14 2.40
C GLU A 156 2.68 -0.01 3.90
N PRO A 157 1.85 0.85 4.49
CA PRO A 157 1.73 0.98 5.95
C PRO A 157 1.21 -0.28 6.66
N LEU A 158 0.54 -1.21 5.95
CA LEU A 158 -0.07 -2.41 6.51
C LEU A 158 0.59 -3.72 6.03
N SER A 159 1.68 -3.64 5.26
CA SER A 159 2.29 -4.82 4.63
C SER A 159 2.86 -5.85 5.61
N ALA A 160 3.34 -5.41 6.78
CA ALA A 160 3.96 -6.26 7.79
C ALA A 160 2.95 -6.99 8.72
N LEU A 161 1.64 -6.91 8.44
CA LEU A 161 0.59 -7.41 9.33
C LEU A 161 -0.12 -8.64 8.76
N ASP A 162 -0.57 -9.53 9.66
CA ASP A 162 -1.44 -10.64 9.29
C ASP A 162 -2.83 -10.14 8.80
N PHE A 163 -3.54 -11.02 8.10
CA PHE A 163 -4.81 -10.68 7.44
C PHE A 163 -5.87 -10.11 8.40
N LYS A 164 -6.05 -10.73 9.58
CA LYS A 164 -7.09 -10.33 10.55
C LYS A 164 -6.77 -8.99 11.20
N MET A 165 -5.51 -8.80 11.58
CA MET A 165 -5.05 -7.53 12.16
C MET A 165 -5.11 -6.39 11.13
N ARG A 166 -4.77 -6.68 9.87
CA ARG A 166 -4.82 -5.72 8.76
C ARG A 166 -6.22 -5.14 8.54
N ALA A 167 -7.27 -5.99 8.53
CA ALA A 167 -8.65 -5.54 8.33
C ALA A 167 -9.11 -4.53 9.41
N ASN A 168 -8.80 -4.81 10.68
CA ASN A 168 -9.14 -3.92 11.79
C ASN A 168 -8.40 -2.59 11.70
N LEU A 169 -7.10 -2.63 11.36
CA LEU A 169 -6.28 -1.43 11.25
C LEU A 169 -6.62 -0.58 10.02
N GLN A 170 -7.12 -1.17 8.94
CA GLN A 170 -7.67 -0.42 7.82
C GLN A 170 -8.84 0.46 8.27
N ASP A 171 -9.79 -0.08 9.06
CA ASP A 171 -10.93 0.69 9.57
C ASP A 171 -10.50 1.82 10.50
N GLU A 172 -9.52 1.56 11.37
CA GLU A 172 -8.96 2.59 12.25
C GLU A 172 -8.24 3.68 11.45
N LEU A 173 -7.41 3.29 10.47
CA LEU A 173 -6.68 4.22 9.62
C LEU A 173 -7.64 5.12 8.81
N THR A 174 -8.73 4.54 8.27
CA THR A 174 -9.76 5.31 7.57
C THR A 174 -10.31 6.41 8.47
N LYS A 175 -10.75 6.07 9.68
CA LYS A 175 -11.30 7.03 10.65
C LYS A 175 -10.32 8.14 11.01
N ILE A 176 -9.04 7.79 11.18
CA ILE A 176 -7.98 8.75 11.50
C ILE A 176 -7.76 9.71 10.34
N LEU A 177 -7.64 9.20 9.12
CA LEU A 177 -7.40 10.02 7.93
C LEU A 177 -8.59 10.94 7.61
N GLU A 178 -9.83 10.47 7.80
CA GLU A 178 -11.05 11.27 7.68
C GLU A 178 -11.12 12.36 8.74
N TYR A 179 -10.76 12.06 9.98
CA TYR A 179 -10.75 13.03 11.08
C TYR A 179 -9.79 14.18 10.81
N PHE A 180 -8.56 13.89 10.38
CA PHE A 180 -7.56 14.93 10.14
C PHE A 180 -7.71 15.64 8.79
N LYS A 181 -8.44 15.06 7.83
CA LYS A 181 -8.61 15.60 6.45
C LYS A 181 -7.29 16.01 5.80
N ILE A 182 -6.24 15.23 6.04
CA ILE A 182 -4.91 15.50 5.49
C ILE A 182 -4.81 14.91 4.07
N SER A 183 -4.22 15.68 3.16
CA SER A 183 -3.87 15.17 1.83
C SER A 183 -2.92 13.98 1.99
N THR A 184 -3.31 12.81 1.50
CA THR A 184 -2.55 11.58 1.72
C THR A 184 -2.17 10.94 0.40
N LEU A 185 -0.89 10.56 0.25
CA LEU A 185 -0.42 9.70 -0.82
C LEU A 185 -0.06 8.33 -0.22
N LEU A 186 -0.86 7.33 -0.61
CA LEU A 186 -0.76 5.96 -0.11
C LEU A 186 -0.13 5.08 -1.18
N VAL A 187 1.00 4.46 -0.89
CA VAL A 187 1.55 3.36 -1.68
C VAL A 187 1.05 2.05 -1.08
N SER A 188 0.38 1.24 -1.88
CA SER A 188 -0.02 -0.11 -1.51
C SER A 188 -0.04 -1.03 -2.73
N HIS A 189 0.15 -2.32 -2.50
CA HIS A 189 -0.10 -3.39 -3.46
C HIS A 189 -1.36 -4.20 -3.12
N ASP A 190 -1.99 -3.93 -1.97
CA ASP A 190 -3.22 -4.58 -1.53
C ASP A 190 -4.44 -3.83 -2.08
N LEU A 191 -5.18 -4.49 -2.98
CA LEU A 191 -6.39 -3.92 -3.60
C LEU A 191 -7.50 -3.64 -2.59
N ALA A 192 -7.62 -4.41 -1.51
CA ALA A 192 -8.61 -4.18 -0.46
C ALA A 192 -8.29 -2.90 0.33
N GLU A 193 -7.00 -2.68 0.63
CA GLU A 193 -6.53 -1.44 1.26
C GLU A 193 -6.80 -0.23 0.36
N ILE A 194 -6.46 -0.32 -0.93
CA ILE A 194 -6.71 0.73 -1.91
C ILE A 194 -8.21 1.02 -2.01
N TYR A 195 -9.04 -0.03 -2.11
CA TYR A 195 -10.49 0.10 -2.17
C TYR A 195 -11.07 0.80 -0.94
N LYS A 196 -10.61 0.43 0.25
CA LYS A 196 -11.11 0.99 1.51
C LYS A 196 -10.70 2.44 1.72
N LEU A 197 -9.42 2.75 1.51
CA LEU A 197 -8.82 4.01 1.92
C LEU A 197 -8.85 5.09 0.84
N SER A 198 -8.72 4.76 -0.44
CA SER A 198 -8.48 5.77 -1.46
C SER A 198 -9.75 6.41 -2.03
N HIS A 199 -9.61 7.63 -2.54
CA HIS A 199 -10.61 8.35 -3.34
C HIS A 199 -10.23 8.34 -4.83
N ARG A 200 -8.94 8.29 -5.14
CA ARG A 200 -8.35 8.31 -6.47
C ARG A 200 -7.19 7.34 -6.54
N ILE A 201 -7.00 6.70 -7.69
CA ILE A 201 -5.97 5.68 -7.90
C ILE A 201 -5.13 6.06 -9.12
N LEU A 202 -3.82 6.15 -8.90
CA LEU A 202 -2.83 6.36 -9.95
C LEU A 202 -2.07 5.04 -10.15
N GLU A 203 -2.13 4.48 -11.36
CA GLU A 203 -1.35 3.30 -11.71
C GLU A 203 0.00 3.71 -12.30
N LEU A 204 1.08 3.38 -11.58
CA LEU A 204 2.45 3.65 -11.99
C LEU A 204 3.07 2.40 -12.62
N LYS A 205 3.52 2.51 -13.85
CA LYS A 205 4.25 1.44 -14.56
C LYS A 205 5.46 2.01 -15.27
N ASN A 206 6.61 1.38 -15.09
CA ASN A 206 7.86 1.80 -15.71
C ASN A 206 8.13 3.31 -15.54
N GLY A 207 7.96 3.84 -14.32
CA GLY A 207 8.21 5.24 -13.99
C GLY A 207 7.18 6.25 -14.54
N LYS A 208 6.10 5.82 -15.16
CA LYS A 208 5.06 6.69 -15.74
C LYS A 208 3.68 6.34 -15.21
N ILE A 209 2.84 7.34 -15.05
CA ILE A 209 1.42 7.12 -14.76
C ILE A 209 0.74 6.65 -16.05
N ILE A 210 0.22 5.44 -16.03
CA ILE A 210 -0.47 4.82 -17.16
C ILE A 210 -1.98 4.91 -17.03
N LYS A 211 -2.49 5.02 -15.77
CA LYS A 211 -3.91 5.19 -15.50
C LYS A 211 -4.12 6.12 -14.31
N ASP A 212 -5.24 6.83 -14.34
CA ASP A 212 -5.63 7.83 -13.36
C ASP A 212 -7.16 7.82 -13.26
N PHE A 213 -7.66 7.25 -12.18
CA PHE A 213 -9.08 7.02 -12.01
C PHE A 213 -9.59 7.47 -10.66
N PRO A 214 -10.81 8.01 -10.59
CA PRO A 214 -11.58 7.98 -9.35
C PRO A 214 -11.78 6.52 -8.92
N LYS A 215 -11.84 6.27 -7.62
CA LYS A 215 -11.95 4.93 -7.04
C LYS A 215 -13.03 4.07 -7.73
N ASN A 216 -14.21 4.62 -7.93
CA ASN A 216 -15.33 3.87 -8.50
C ASN A 216 -15.04 3.38 -9.92
N GLU A 217 -14.39 4.19 -10.75
CA GLU A 217 -14.04 3.81 -12.12
C GLU A 217 -12.94 2.75 -12.16
N PHE A 218 -11.95 2.83 -11.27
CA PHE A 218 -10.88 1.85 -11.22
C PHE A 218 -11.40 0.43 -11.03
N PHE A 219 -12.37 0.24 -10.13
CA PHE A 219 -12.94 -1.09 -9.85
C PHE A 219 -14.03 -1.51 -10.83
N THR A 220 -14.61 -0.59 -11.62
CA THR A 220 -15.60 -0.92 -12.65
C THR A 220 -14.99 -1.11 -14.04
N HIS A 221 -14.00 -0.26 -14.41
CA HIS A 221 -13.35 -0.27 -15.71
C HIS A 221 -11.99 -0.97 -15.74
N SER A 222 -11.41 -1.29 -14.57
CA SER A 222 -10.32 -2.23 -14.62
C SER A 222 -10.90 -3.46 -15.29
N ASN A 223 -10.31 -3.87 -16.43
CA ASN A 223 -10.41 -5.23 -16.94
C ASN A 223 -9.80 -6.21 -15.92
N ILE A 224 -10.24 -6.13 -14.69
CA ILE A 224 -10.48 -7.27 -13.84
C ILE A 224 -11.61 -7.98 -14.59
N SER A 225 -11.26 -8.40 -15.84
CA SER A 225 -12.09 -9.33 -16.58
C SER A 225 -12.42 -10.36 -15.53
N ALA A 226 -13.66 -10.67 -15.36
CA ALA A 226 -14.27 -11.54 -14.38
C ALA A 226 -13.64 -12.95 -14.32
N LYS A 227 -12.31 -13.03 -14.36
CA LYS A 227 -11.44 -14.15 -14.11
C LYS A 227 -10.80 -13.94 -12.76
N LEU A 228 -11.47 -14.43 -11.73
CA LEU A 228 -10.81 -14.60 -10.45
C LEU A 228 -9.59 -15.49 -10.68
N ARG A 229 -8.40 -14.94 -10.52
CA ARG A 229 -7.15 -15.70 -10.62
C ARG A 229 -6.72 -16.05 -9.21
N LEU A 230 -6.63 -17.32 -8.93
CA LEU A 230 -6.25 -17.87 -7.64
C LEU A 230 -5.02 -18.74 -7.82
N SER A 231 -4.05 -18.63 -6.94
CA SER A 231 -2.91 -19.54 -6.90
C SER A 231 -3.23 -20.70 -5.96
N ALA A 232 -3.07 -21.91 -6.43
CA ALA A 232 -3.33 -23.13 -5.65
C ALA A 232 -2.18 -24.12 -5.80
N THR A 233 -1.82 -24.81 -4.73
CA THR A 233 -0.78 -25.85 -4.76
C THR A 233 -1.40 -27.20 -5.12
N LEU A 234 -0.80 -27.90 -6.08
CA LEU A 234 -1.23 -29.23 -6.48
C LEU A 234 -0.83 -30.26 -5.43
N LEU A 235 -1.83 -30.89 -4.80
CA LEU A 235 -1.63 -31.91 -3.76
C LEU A 235 -1.68 -33.34 -4.31
N GLU A 236 -2.54 -33.59 -5.30
CA GLU A 236 -2.77 -34.95 -5.81
C GLU A 236 -3.27 -34.92 -7.25
N ILE A 237 -2.86 -35.93 -8.04
CA ILE A 237 -3.37 -36.20 -9.39
C ILE A 237 -3.95 -37.61 -9.37
N LYS A 238 -5.26 -37.75 -9.56
CA LYS A 238 -5.95 -39.04 -9.75
C LYS A 238 -6.38 -39.17 -11.18
N LYS A 239 -5.92 -40.24 -11.87
CA LYS A 239 -6.33 -40.60 -13.21
C LYS A 239 -7.35 -41.72 -13.13
N SER A 240 -8.41 -41.61 -13.89
CA SER A 240 -9.41 -42.63 -14.18
C SER A 240 -9.54 -42.69 -15.70
N ASP A 241 -10.17 -43.72 -16.24
CA ASP A 241 -10.14 -44.07 -17.69
C ASP A 241 -10.48 -42.91 -18.65
N ILE A 242 -11.19 -41.88 -18.20
CA ILE A 242 -11.66 -40.79 -19.06
C ILE A 242 -11.41 -39.43 -18.42
N LEU A 243 -11.15 -39.40 -17.11
CA LEU A 243 -11.05 -38.17 -16.32
C LEU A 243 -9.81 -38.12 -15.48
N VAL A 244 -9.25 -36.93 -15.34
CA VAL A 244 -8.15 -36.61 -14.40
C VAL A 244 -8.69 -35.65 -13.34
N VAL A 245 -8.58 -36.04 -12.08
CA VAL A 245 -8.97 -35.20 -10.94
C VAL A 245 -7.72 -34.63 -10.29
N LEU A 246 -7.60 -33.32 -10.31
CA LEU A 246 -6.56 -32.56 -9.61
C LEU A 246 -7.10 -32.12 -8.26
N THR A 247 -6.44 -32.49 -7.17
CA THR A 247 -6.73 -31.99 -5.83
C THR A 247 -5.76 -30.85 -5.51
N LEU A 248 -6.29 -29.69 -5.20
CA LEU A 248 -5.54 -28.46 -5.06
C LEU A 248 -5.80 -27.83 -3.69
N LEU A 249 -4.75 -27.27 -3.07
CA LEU A 249 -4.85 -26.46 -1.86
C LEU A 249 -4.92 -24.97 -2.27
N LEU A 250 -6.02 -24.33 -1.94
CA LEU A 250 -6.27 -22.92 -2.16
C LEU A 250 -6.40 -22.23 -0.80
N ASN A 251 -5.38 -21.48 -0.37
CA ASN A 251 -5.28 -20.93 0.99
C ASN A 251 -5.36 -22.05 2.07
N GLN A 252 -6.53 -22.25 2.68
CA GLN A 252 -6.81 -23.31 3.67
C GLN A 252 -7.88 -24.29 3.20
N ASP A 253 -8.38 -24.14 1.97
CA ASP A 253 -9.44 -24.96 1.40
C ASP A 253 -8.88 -25.95 0.38
N ILE A 254 -9.46 -27.15 0.37
CA ILE A 254 -9.17 -28.17 -0.64
C ILE A 254 -10.24 -28.11 -1.72
N ILE A 255 -9.81 -27.89 -2.95
CA ILE A 255 -10.70 -27.89 -4.13
C ILE A 255 -10.30 -29.01 -5.08
N LYS A 256 -11.27 -29.53 -5.84
CA LYS A 256 -11.02 -30.53 -6.86
C LYS A 256 -11.44 -29.99 -8.23
N ILE A 257 -10.55 -30.16 -9.21
CA ILE A 257 -10.82 -29.83 -10.61
C ILE A 257 -10.80 -31.12 -11.40
N THR A 258 -11.85 -31.35 -12.16
CA THR A 258 -11.95 -32.49 -13.07
C THR A 258 -11.70 -32.03 -14.50
N LEU A 259 -10.77 -32.69 -15.20
CA LEU A 259 -10.42 -32.46 -16.59
C LEU A 259 -10.66 -33.74 -17.37
N SER A 260 -10.89 -33.64 -18.68
CA SER A 260 -10.75 -34.80 -19.53
C SER A 260 -9.28 -35.21 -19.64
N GLU A 261 -9.01 -36.49 -19.90
CA GLU A 261 -7.63 -36.96 -20.10
C GLU A 261 -6.95 -36.22 -21.25
N GLU A 262 -7.69 -35.92 -22.32
CA GLU A 262 -7.19 -35.16 -23.47
C GLU A 262 -6.77 -33.74 -23.09
N GLU A 263 -7.58 -33.03 -22.30
CA GLU A 263 -7.25 -31.69 -21.79
C GLU A 263 -6.02 -31.72 -20.90
N PHE A 264 -5.92 -32.72 -20.02
CA PHE A 264 -4.78 -32.88 -19.14
C PHE A 264 -3.49 -33.13 -19.91
N LEU A 265 -3.48 -34.06 -20.84
CA LEU A 265 -2.31 -34.39 -21.65
C LEU A 265 -1.87 -33.23 -22.56
N LYS A 266 -2.83 -32.46 -23.08
CA LYS A 266 -2.54 -31.33 -23.96
C LYS A 266 -1.93 -30.12 -23.26
N ALA A 267 -2.33 -29.85 -22.02
CA ALA A 267 -2.00 -28.57 -21.35
C ALA A 267 -1.24 -28.73 -20.03
N TYR A 268 -1.28 -29.89 -19.39
CA TYR A 268 -0.82 -30.06 -17.99
C TYR A 268 0.00 -31.34 -17.75
N GLN A 269 0.49 -32.02 -18.79
CA GLN A 269 1.24 -33.28 -18.65
C GLN A 269 2.54 -33.13 -17.83
N ASP A 270 3.16 -31.95 -17.82
CA ASP A 270 4.42 -31.66 -17.13
C ASP A 270 4.23 -31.21 -15.67
N VAL A 271 2.98 -31.08 -15.22
CA VAL A 271 2.68 -30.59 -13.87
C VAL A 271 2.92 -31.69 -12.83
N LYS A 272 3.61 -31.33 -11.75
CA LYS A 272 3.99 -32.23 -10.66
C LYS A 272 3.29 -31.85 -9.35
N ILE A 273 3.12 -32.85 -8.48
CA ILE A 273 2.64 -32.62 -7.11
C ILE A 273 3.61 -31.64 -6.41
N GLY A 274 3.07 -30.60 -5.77
CA GLY A 274 3.79 -29.50 -5.16
C GLY A 274 3.89 -28.25 -6.03
N ASP A 275 3.56 -28.33 -7.32
CA ASP A 275 3.57 -27.16 -8.20
C ASP A 275 2.45 -26.17 -7.82
N THR A 276 2.73 -24.88 -7.99
CA THR A 276 1.73 -23.81 -7.83
C THR A 276 1.06 -23.52 -9.17
N LEU A 277 -0.22 -23.80 -9.27
CA LEU A 277 -1.04 -23.58 -10.45
C LEU A 277 -1.82 -22.28 -10.34
N LEU A 278 -1.92 -21.55 -11.44
CA LEU A 278 -2.77 -20.37 -11.55
C LEU A 278 -4.16 -20.78 -12.06
N LEU A 279 -5.14 -20.73 -11.17
CA LEU A 279 -6.54 -21.01 -11.50
C LEU A 279 -7.23 -19.75 -12.01
N SER A 280 -7.99 -19.87 -13.08
CA SER A 280 -8.84 -18.80 -13.59
C SER A 280 -10.30 -19.26 -13.55
N ILE A 281 -11.08 -18.65 -12.67
CA ILE A 281 -12.52 -18.88 -12.58
C ILE A 281 -13.20 -17.85 -13.47
N LYS A 282 -13.86 -18.28 -14.56
CA LYS A 282 -14.75 -17.41 -15.33
C LYS A 282 -15.94 -17.08 -14.42
N ALA A 283 -16.29 -15.79 -14.34
CA ALA A 283 -17.31 -15.31 -13.44
C ALA A 283 -18.64 -16.05 -13.65
N PHE A 284 -19.03 -16.78 -12.64
CA PHE A 284 -20.42 -17.02 -12.33
C PHE A 284 -20.87 -15.93 -11.36
N ASN A 285 -22.16 -15.59 -11.34
CA ASN A 285 -22.69 -14.67 -10.33
C ASN A 285 -22.34 -15.24 -8.95
N PRO A 286 -21.51 -14.55 -8.16
CA PRO A 286 -21.17 -15.05 -6.84
C PRO A 286 -22.44 -15.07 -5.99
N ILE A 287 -22.72 -16.20 -5.36
CA ILE A 287 -23.84 -16.35 -4.42
C ILE A 287 -23.23 -16.25 -3.02
N ILE A 288 -23.77 -15.35 -2.19
CA ILE A 288 -23.43 -15.31 -0.77
C ILE A 288 -24.11 -16.50 -0.11
N VAL A 289 -23.33 -17.49 0.31
CA VAL A 289 -23.83 -18.76 0.91
C VAL A 289 -24.02 -18.63 2.42
N GLY A 290 -23.42 -17.61 3.06
CA GLY A 290 -23.54 -17.37 4.48
C GLY A 290 -22.57 -16.29 4.97
N LYS A 291 -22.78 -15.88 6.23
CA LYS A 291 -21.87 -15.03 6.98
C LYS A 291 -21.07 -15.94 7.92
N LEU A 292 -19.74 -15.86 7.84
CA LEU A 292 -18.90 -16.50 8.86
C LEU A 292 -19.02 -15.68 10.15
N ASP A 293 -19.53 -16.27 11.19
CA ASP A 293 -19.50 -15.68 12.54
C ASP A 293 -18.05 -15.58 13.00
N LYS A 294 -17.74 -14.46 13.65
CA LYS A 294 -16.38 -14.05 14.04
C LYS A 294 -15.80 -14.92 15.15
#